data_85cb191128810bb417948a726b4c4511
#
_entry.id   85cb191128810bb417948a726b4c4511
#
_cell.length_a   1.000
_cell.length_b   1.000
_cell.length_c   1.000
_cell.angle_alpha   90.00
_cell.angle_beta   90.00
_cell.angle_gamma   90.00
#
_symmetry.space_group_name_H-M   'P 1'
#
loop_
_entity.id
_entity.type
_entity.pdbx_description
1 polymer ?
#
loop_
_entity_poly.entity_id
_entity_poly.type
_entity_poly.pdbx_seq_one_letter_code
_entity_poly.pdbx_strand_id
1 'polypeptide(L)'
;FISGTSLVPFLSKTNQAQLQNFIEIIKNRYPYFTYTDLRKLKLIMSIGLLRYQSDFTISDYPEIATINLAFPYSEFQLLVNDCFINEQKEPDTWRAEIRFYYDFFSTLTMYSLEQIETVNFANLAIMGMDESPHVTWIFEKCTQLQLDLSAIEVVFLLVNLSNASERLIHFPVEEELSYEVANVSLYEKQYPNVSRTTNYFLKRLPFDKKHPLDALFKETIFLIIRSVLLNKQIPVKILLHSSINQIQENWLAKEINNYCDVPLKFVNHIQEVPDLVITDKNNPLFHASKTFYWHPVPYLDEYYNLKQVVRKIYFAKLRGENSLEGIGC
;
A
#
# COMPACT_ATOMS: atom_id res chain seq x y z
N PHE A 1 17.90 3.04 9.70
CA PHE A 1 18.07 3.97 8.58
C PHE A 1 18.71 5.24 9.10
N ILE A 2 19.92 5.56 8.65
CA ILE A 2 20.64 6.78 9.02
C ILE A 2 19.86 7.94 8.41
N SER A 3 18.99 8.55 9.19
CA SER A 3 18.18 9.68 8.76
C SER A 3 19.10 10.84 8.40
N GLY A 4 19.16 11.16 7.12
CA GLY A 4 19.78 12.38 6.61
C GLY A 4 21.25 12.32 6.24
N THR A 5 22.00 11.28 6.56
CA THR A 5 23.43 11.21 6.23
C THR A 5 23.61 10.59 4.84
N SER A 6 24.11 11.35 3.88
CA SER A 6 24.51 10.82 2.58
C SER A 6 25.80 10.06 2.70
N LEU A 7 25.85 8.81 2.23
CA LEU A 7 27.10 8.01 2.16
C LEU A 7 27.94 8.35 0.92
N VAL A 8 27.39 9.12 -0.01
CA VAL A 8 28.07 9.54 -1.24
C VAL A 8 29.44 10.20 -0.99
N PRO A 9 29.63 11.06 0.03
CA PRO A 9 30.94 11.66 0.27
C PRO A 9 32.07 10.68 0.58
N PHE A 10 31.75 9.45 1.01
CA PHE A 10 32.74 8.40 1.31
C PHE A 10 33.17 7.63 0.06
N LEU A 11 32.44 7.75 -1.05
CA LEU A 11 32.82 7.17 -2.34
C LEU A 11 33.94 7.97 -3.00
N SER A 12 34.74 7.32 -3.83
CA SER A 12 35.68 7.99 -4.72
C SER A 12 34.94 9.02 -5.63
N LYS A 13 35.63 10.06 -6.08
CA LYS A 13 35.04 11.05 -6.99
C LYS A 13 34.48 10.40 -8.28
N THR A 14 35.17 9.37 -8.77
CA THR A 14 34.73 8.60 -9.93
C THR A 14 33.40 7.91 -9.66
N ASN A 15 33.30 7.20 -8.56
CA ASN A 15 32.08 6.46 -8.20
C ASN A 15 30.91 7.40 -7.87
N GLN A 16 31.20 8.57 -7.30
CA GLN A 16 30.17 9.61 -7.11
C GLN A 16 29.57 10.05 -8.44
N ALA A 17 30.43 10.32 -9.45
CA ALA A 17 29.98 10.72 -10.79
C ALA A 17 29.20 9.58 -11.48
N GLN A 18 29.71 8.35 -11.40
CA GLN A 18 29.07 7.17 -11.98
C GLN A 18 27.70 6.90 -11.34
N LEU A 19 27.62 6.97 -10.01
CA LEU A 19 26.36 6.80 -9.28
C LEU A 19 25.34 7.89 -9.63
N GLN A 20 25.78 9.13 -9.75
CA GLN A 20 24.90 10.23 -10.16
C GLN A 20 24.37 10.00 -11.57
N ASN A 21 25.24 9.62 -12.52
CA ASN A 21 24.84 9.28 -13.89
C ASN A 21 23.85 8.12 -13.92
N PHE A 22 24.09 7.04 -13.18
CA PHE A 22 23.20 5.90 -13.05
C PHE A 22 21.81 6.32 -12.57
N ILE A 23 21.71 7.11 -11.50
CA ILE A 23 20.44 7.59 -10.95
C ILE A 23 19.70 8.49 -11.95
N GLU A 24 20.39 9.35 -12.69
CA GLU A 24 19.77 10.18 -13.72
C GLU A 24 19.26 9.35 -14.91
N ILE A 25 19.95 8.31 -15.32
CA ILE A 25 19.47 7.37 -16.35
C ILE A 25 18.18 6.69 -15.88
N ILE A 26 18.17 6.14 -14.65
CA ILE A 26 17.00 5.49 -14.07
C ILE A 26 15.82 6.46 -14.00
N LYS A 27 16.03 7.67 -13.49
CA LYS A 27 15.01 8.71 -13.37
C LYS A 27 14.36 9.06 -14.72
N ASN A 28 15.18 9.18 -15.76
CA ASN A 28 14.71 9.57 -17.09
C ASN A 28 14.01 8.41 -17.82
N ARG A 29 14.47 7.18 -17.62
CA ARG A 29 13.96 6.00 -18.32
C ARG A 29 12.74 5.39 -17.65
N TYR A 30 12.62 5.54 -16.32
CA TYR A 30 11.57 4.95 -15.51
C TYR A 30 10.83 6.01 -14.67
N PRO A 31 9.93 6.79 -15.29
CA PRO A 31 9.27 7.93 -14.64
C PRO A 31 8.34 7.56 -13.49
N TYR A 32 8.03 6.26 -13.30
CA TYR A 32 7.20 5.80 -12.17
C TYR A 32 7.97 5.69 -10.86
N PHE A 33 9.31 5.74 -10.87
CA PHE A 33 10.06 5.77 -9.62
C PHE A 33 9.86 7.11 -8.94
N THR A 34 9.39 7.03 -7.69
CA THR A 34 9.25 8.20 -6.85
C THR A 34 10.64 8.73 -6.43
N TYR A 35 10.68 9.96 -5.95
CA TYR A 35 11.90 10.50 -5.35
C TYR A 35 12.41 9.61 -4.20
N THR A 36 11.49 9.02 -3.43
CA THR A 36 11.83 8.11 -2.33
C THR A 36 12.50 6.83 -2.84
N ASP A 37 12.00 6.25 -3.94
CA ASP A 37 12.59 5.04 -4.53
C ASP A 37 13.98 5.30 -5.09
N LEU A 38 14.17 6.41 -5.80
CA LEU A 38 15.48 6.82 -6.29
C LEU A 38 16.47 7.06 -5.15
N ARG A 39 16.00 7.60 -4.03
CA ARG A 39 16.81 7.83 -2.84
C ARG A 39 17.21 6.51 -2.17
N LYS A 40 16.30 5.53 -2.07
CA LYS A 40 16.59 4.17 -1.61
C LYS A 40 17.63 3.50 -2.51
N LEU A 41 17.41 3.53 -3.82
CA LEU A 41 18.33 2.94 -4.81
C LEU A 41 19.73 3.56 -4.69
N LYS A 42 19.81 4.89 -4.61
CA LYS A 42 21.08 5.59 -4.42
C LYS A 42 21.80 5.16 -3.15
N LEU A 43 21.07 4.97 -2.05
CA LEU A 43 21.63 4.52 -0.78
C LEU A 43 22.16 3.08 -0.89
N ILE A 44 21.38 2.17 -1.45
CA ILE A 44 21.75 0.76 -1.66
C ILE A 44 23.03 0.67 -2.48
N MET A 45 23.06 1.36 -3.62
CA MET A 45 24.24 1.39 -4.49
C MET A 45 25.46 2.01 -3.80
N SER A 46 25.26 3.06 -2.97
CA SER A 46 26.37 3.66 -2.21
C SER A 46 26.97 2.68 -1.22
N ILE A 47 26.13 1.98 -0.46
CA ILE A 47 26.58 0.95 0.50
C ILE A 47 27.30 -0.18 -0.23
N GLY A 48 26.72 -0.66 -1.32
CA GLY A 48 27.28 -1.73 -2.13
C GLY A 48 28.65 -1.38 -2.69
N LEU A 49 28.78 -0.22 -3.29
CA LEU A 49 30.06 0.25 -3.83
C LEU A 49 31.12 0.43 -2.74
N LEU A 50 30.77 0.96 -1.56
CA LEU A 50 31.69 1.05 -0.42
C LEU A 50 32.15 -0.32 0.06
N ARG A 51 31.24 -1.29 0.19
CA ARG A 51 31.58 -2.66 0.54
C ARG A 51 32.54 -3.28 -0.47
N TYR A 52 32.18 -3.18 -1.77
CA TYR A 52 32.98 -3.73 -2.85
C TYR A 52 34.38 -3.14 -2.90
N GLN A 53 34.54 -1.82 -2.70
CA GLN A 53 35.82 -1.15 -2.61
C GLN A 53 36.67 -1.58 -1.42
N SER A 54 36.01 -2.00 -0.33
CA SER A 54 36.65 -2.43 0.90
C SER A 54 36.87 -3.95 0.95
N ASP A 55 36.72 -4.64 -0.18
CA ASP A 55 36.85 -6.10 -0.34
C ASP A 55 35.85 -6.93 0.54
N PHE A 56 34.77 -6.29 1.04
CA PHE A 56 33.65 -6.96 1.67
C PHE A 56 32.61 -7.36 0.62
N THR A 57 32.95 -8.34 -0.20
CA THR A 57 32.14 -8.76 -1.33
C THR A 57 31.22 -9.94 -1.01
N ILE A 58 30.15 -10.08 -1.77
CA ILE A 58 29.26 -11.25 -1.79
C ILE A 58 29.76 -12.18 -2.88
N SER A 59 30.28 -13.35 -2.49
CA SER A 59 30.78 -14.35 -3.45
C SER A 59 29.74 -15.37 -3.87
N ASP A 60 28.75 -15.63 -3.00
CA ASP A 60 27.67 -16.58 -3.25
C ASP A 60 26.36 -15.94 -2.77
N TYR A 61 25.48 -15.66 -3.71
CA TYR A 61 24.19 -15.04 -3.42
C TYR A 61 23.07 -15.89 -4.04
N PRO A 62 22.14 -16.38 -3.21
CA PRO A 62 21.03 -17.19 -3.69
C PRO A 62 20.11 -16.36 -4.59
N GLU A 63 19.54 -17.02 -5.58
CA GLU A 63 18.48 -16.39 -6.39
C GLU A 63 17.21 -16.22 -5.56
N ILE A 64 16.72 -14.99 -5.47
CA ILE A 64 15.51 -14.63 -4.73
C ILE A 64 14.39 -14.31 -5.74
N ALA A 65 13.19 -14.74 -5.44
CA ALA A 65 12.02 -14.53 -6.30
C ALA A 65 11.41 -13.14 -6.13
N THR A 66 12.22 -12.08 -6.28
CA THR A 66 11.72 -10.71 -6.21
C THR A 66 11.04 -10.28 -7.51
N ILE A 67 10.02 -9.45 -7.40
CA ILE A 67 9.27 -8.92 -8.52
C ILE A 67 9.51 -7.42 -8.63
N ASN A 68 10.11 -6.98 -9.74
CA ASN A 68 10.27 -5.59 -10.06
C ASN A 68 9.56 -5.26 -11.37
N LEU A 69 8.45 -4.54 -11.28
CA LEU A 69 7.65 -4.17 -12.45
C LEU A 69 8.27 -3.04 -13.26
N ALA A 70 9.18 -2.28 -12.67
CA ALA A 70 9.79 -1.13 -13.34
C ALA A 70 10.82 -1.56 -14.38
N PHE A 71 11.67 -2.53 -14.03
CA PHE A 71 12.66 -3.09 -14.97
C PHE A 71 13.06 -4.52 -14.59
N PRO A 72 13.31 -5.41 -15.58
CA PRO A 72 13.81 -6.74 -15.34
C PRO A 72 15.27 -6.72 -14.88
N TYR A 73 15.69 -7.79 -14.19
CA TYR A 73 17.06 -7.92 -13.70
C TYR A 73 18.12 -7.75 -14.81
N SER A 74 17.88 -8.32 -15.99
CA SER A 74 18.80 -8.22 -17.12
C SER A 74 19.08 -6.78 -17.56
N GLU A 75 18.06 -5.93 -17.53
CA GLU A 75 18.18 -4.51 -17.86
C GLU A 75 18.93 -3.75 -16.76
N PHE A 76 18.62 -4.02 -15.50
CA PHE A 76 19.35 -3.46 -14.37
C PHE A 76 20.82 -3.82 -14.42
N GLN A 77 21.14 -5.10 -14.67
CA GLN A 77 22.50 -5.61 -14.78
C GLN A 77 23.28 -4.89 -15.89
N LEU A 78 22.66 -4.70 -17.07
CA LEU A 78 23.29 -3.97 -18.17
C LEU A 78 23.60 -2.53 -17.78
N LEU A 79 22.64 -1.83 -17.19
CA LEU A 79 22.83 -0.44 -16.76
C LEU A 79 23.93 -0.29 -15.69
N VAL A 80 23.98 -1.20 -14.72
CA VAL A 80 25.02 -1.20 -13.71
C VAL A 80 26.40 -1.47 -14.35
N ASN A 81 26.50 -2.46 -15.24
CA ASN A 81 27.73 -2.75 -15.94
C ASN A 81 28.22 -1.58 -16.79
N ASP A 82 27.32 -0.90 -17.49
CA ASP A 82 27.68 0.27 -18.33
C ASP A 82 28.13 1.46 -17.46
N CYS A 83 27.51 1.68 -16.32
CA CYS A 83 27.87 2.81 -15.45
C CYS A 83 29.12 2.56 -14.59
N PHE A 84 29.41 1.30 -14.22
CA PHE A 84 30.47 0.93 -13.27
C PHE A 84 31.51 -0.03 -13.86
N ILE A 85 31.89 0.19 -15.11
CA ILE A 85 32.86 -0.64 -15.88
C ILE A 85 34.18 -0.88 -15.13
N ASN A 86 34.67 0.11 -14.40
CA ASN A 86 35.97 0.05 -13.72
C ASN A 86 35.94 -0.77 -12.41
N GLU A 87 34.76 -1.15 -11.92
CA GLU A 87 34.62 -1.90 -10.68
C GLU A 87 34.57 -3.43 -10.90
N GLN A 88 34.61 -3.90 -12.15
CA GLN A 88 34.49 -5.33 -12.49
C GLN A 88 35.80 -6.08 -12.26
N LYS A 89 36.20 -6.28 -11.00
CA LYS A 89 37.45 -7.02 -10.65
C LYS A 89 37.32 -8.52 -10.90
N GLU A 90 36.22 -9.11 -10.41
CA GLU A 90 35.90 -10.54 -10.51
C GLU A 90 34.48 -10.71 -11.05
N PRO A 91 34.27 -11.28 -12.25
CA PRO A 91 32.97 -11.28 -12.90
C PRO A 91 31.85 -11.97 -12.10
N ASP A 92 32.14 -13.07 -11.43
CA ASP A 92 31.12 -13.81 -10.67
C ASP A 92 30.75 -13.09 -9.37
N THR A 93 31.72 -12.59 -8.64
CA THR A 93 31.50 -11.74 -7.46
C THR A 93 30.73 -10.47 -7.81
N TRP A 94 31.10 -9.83 -8.92
CA TRP A 94 30.39 -8.63 -9.38
C TRP A 94 28.92 -8.93 -9.78
N ARG A 95 28.67 -10.08 -10.40
CA ARG A 95 27.31 -10.52 -10.74
C ARG A 95 26.48 -10.78 -9.47
N ALA A 96 27.05 -11.41 -8.46
CA ALA A 96 26.41 -11.65 -7.16
C ALA A 96 26.06 -10.32 -6.45
N GLU A 97 26.96 -9.35 -6.47
CA GLU A 97 26.73 -8.02 -5.92
C GLU A 97 25.59 -7.28 -6.65
N ILE A 98 25.59 -7.29 -8.00
CA ILE A 98 24.49 -6.66 -8.78
C ILE A 98 23.16 -7.32 -8.46
N ARG A 99 23.13 -8.66 -8.35
CA ARG A 99 21.91 -9.39 -8.01
C ARG A 99 21.41 -9.00 -6.62
N PHE A 100 22.29 -8.92 -5.65
CA PHE A 100 21.97 -8.46 -4.30
C PHE A 100 21.37 -7.04 -4.31
N TYR A 101 21.95 -6.08 -5.05
CA TYR A 101 21.42 -4.72 -5.12
C TYR A 101 20.03 -4.68 -5.74
N TYR A 102 19.84 -5.44 -6.81
CA TYR A 102 18.54 -5.54 -7.48
C TYR A 102 17.46 -6.13 -6.57
N ASP A 103 17.74 -7.26 -5.93
CA ASP A 103 16.78 -7.95 -5.08
C ASP A 103 16.46 -7.13 -3.83
N PHE A 104 17.49 -6.58 -3.19
CA PHE A 104 17.28 -5.72 -2.03
C PHE A 104 16.45 -4.47 -2.38
N PHE A 105 16.74 -3.82 -3.47
CA PHE A 105 15.96 -2.69 -3.95
C PHE A 105 14.52 -3.10 -4.27
N SER A 106 14.31 -4.21 -4.95
CA SER A 106 13.00 -4.73 -5.33
C SER A 106 12.15 -5.04 -4.11
N THR A 107 12.72 -5.63 -3.06
CA THR A 107 11.99 -5.91 -1.80
C THR A 107 11.58 -4.66 -1.03
N LEU A 108 12.25 -3.53 -1.24
CA LEU A 108 11.91 -2.24 -0.63
C LEU A 108 10.96 -1.40 -1.48
N THR A 109 10.72 -1.80 -2.73
CA THR A 109 9.84 -1.07 -3.65
C THR A 109 8.41 -1.56 -3.50
N MET A 110 7.51 -0.65 -3.13
CA MET A 110 6.08 -0.90 -3.03
C MET A 110 5.37 -0.11 -4.13
N TYR A 111 4.53 -0.79 -4.89
CA TYR A 111 3.79 -0.20 -6.00
C TYR A 111 2.41 0.25 -5.56
N SER A 112 1.94 1.41 -6.03
CA SER A 112 0.54 1.80 -5.90
C SER A 112 -0.32 1.10 -6.96
N LEU A 113 -1.64 1.08 -6.77
CA LEU A 113 -2.56 0.57 -7.79
C LEU A 113 -2.43 1.34 -9.11
N GLU A 114 -2.31 2.66 -9.04
CA GLU A 114 -2.12 3.53 -10.21
C GLU A 114 -0.82 3.21 -10.97
N GLN A 115 0.27 2.95 -10.27
CA GLN A 115 1.52 2.53 -10.90
C GLN A 115 1.37 1.19 -11.63
N ILE A 116 0.64 0.24 -11.05
CA ILE A 116 0.38 -1.06 -11.68
C ILE A 116 -0.50 -0.94 -12.93
N GLU A 117 -1.47 -0.03 -12.92
CA GLU A 117 -2.30 0.25 -14.10
C GLU A 117 -1.49 0.72 -15.32
N THR A 118 -0.37 1.38 -15.09
CA THR A 118 0.52 1.87 -16.17
C THR A 118 1.50 0.82 -16.68
N VAL A 119 1.66 -0.31 -15.98
CA VAL A 119 2.60 -1.36 -16.36
C VAL A 119 2.01 -2.26 -17.45
N ASN A 120 2.82 -2.58 -18.44
CA ASN A 120 2.44 -3.56 -19.45
C ASN A 120 2.45 -4.98 -18.87
N PHE A 121 1.27 -5.56 -18.66
CA PHE A 121 1.08 -6.91 -18.11
C PHE A 121 1.83 -8.01 -18.86
N ALA A 122 2.23 -7.80 -20.13
CA ALA A 122 3.03 -8.76 -20.87
C ALA A 122 4.37 -9.07 -20.17
N ASN A 123 4.90 -8.15 -19.39
CA ASN A 123 6.13 -8.36 -18.63
C ASN A 123 5.93 -9.30 -17.41
N LEU A 124 4.72 -9.46 -16.91
CA LEU A 124 4.43 -10.33 -15.77
C LEU A 124 4.59 -11.81 -16.12
N ALA A 125 4.24 -12.21 -17.35
CA ALA A 125 4.43 -13.57 -17.84
C ALA A 125 5.91 -13.97 -17.93
N ILE A 126 6.81 -12.99 -18.10
CA ILE A 126 8.26 -13.19 -18.22
C ILE A 126 8.91 -13.38 -16.83
N MET A 127 8.24 -12.98 -15.77
CA MET A 127 8.80 -12.91 -14.40
C MET A 127 8.73 -14.23 -13.62
N GLY A 128 8.32 -15.34 -14.24
CA GLY A 128 8.32 -16.66 -13.58
C GLY A 128 7.38 -16.74 -12.38
N MET A 129 6.29 -15.98 -12.38
CA MET A 129 5.34 -15.94 -11.25
C MET A 129 4.67 -17.28 -10.97
N ASP A 130 4.63 -18.18 -11.95
CA ASP A 130 3.86 -19.43 -11.89
C ASP A 130 4.42 -20.45 -10.87
N GLU A 131 5.67 -20.32 -10.46
CA GLU A 131 6.33 -21.28 -9.57
C GLU A 131 6.55 -20.74 -8.14
N SER A 132 6.22 -19.49 -7.88
CA SER A 132 6.44 -18.90 -6.55
C SER A 132 5.42 -19.39 -5.51
N PRO A 133 5.86 -19.93 -4.36
CA PRO A 133 4.98 -20.31 -3.26
C PRO A 133 4.10 -19.15 -2.77
N HIS A 134 4.58 -17.93 -2.91
CA HIS A 134 3.86 -16.72 -2.54
C HIS A 134 2.65 -16.48 -3.43
N VAL A 135 2.77 -16.72 -4.72
CA VAL A 135 1.67 -16.58 -5.69
C VAL A 135 0.53 -17.50 -5.31
N THR A 136 0.80 -18.79 -5.13
CA THR A 136 -0.20 -19.79 -4.73
C THR A 136 -0.88 -19.41 -3.42
N TRP A 137 -0.09 -19.03 -2.42
CA TRP A 137 -0.60 -18.61 -1.11
C TRP A 137 -1.53 -17.37 -1.21
N ILE A 138 -1.16 -16.35 -1.99
CA ILE A 138 -1.98 -15.15 -2.17
C ILE A 138 -3.32 -15.50 -2.83
N PHE A 139 -3.30 -16.30 -3.91
CA PHE A 139 -4.53 -16.75 -4.58
C PHE A 139 -5.44 -17.57 -3.66
N GLU A 140 -4.90 -18.51 -2.91
CA GLU A 140 -5.67 -19.27 -1.92
C GLU A 140 -6.33 -18.37 -0.90
N LYS A 141 -5.61 -17.37 -0.36
CA LYS A 141 -6.15 -16.42 0.62
C LYS A 141 -7.26 -15.55 0.02
N CYS A 142 -7.06 -15.03 -1.18
CA CYS A 142 -8.06 -14.22 -1.88
C CYS A 142 -9.33 -15.03 -2.16
N THR A 143 -9.18 -16.26 -2.62
CA THR A 143 -10.32 -17.17 -2.88
C THR A 143 -11.09 -17.49 -1.60
N GLN A 144 -10.39 -17.84 -0.53
CA GLN A 144 -11.02 -18.16 0.76
C GLN A 144 -11.75 -16.95 1.39
N LEU A 145 -11.27 -15.74 1.13
CA LEU A 145 -11.92 -14.50 1.59
C LEU A 145 -13.05 -14.05 0.67
N GLN A 146 -13.26 -14.73 -0.46
CA GLN A 146 -14.25 -14.36 -1.49
C GLN A 146 -14.10 -12.89 -1.91
N LEU A 147 -12.85 -12.43 -2.01
CA LEU A 147 -12.55 -11.09 -2.49
C LEU A 147 -12.78 -11.05 -4.01
N ASP A 148 -13.74 -10.24 -4.42
CA ASP A 148 -13.97 -9.93 -5.84
C ASP A 148 -12.89 -8.95 -6.30
N LEU A 149 -11.75 -9.47 -6.77
CA LEU A 149 -10.58 -8.70 -7.17
C LEU A 149 -10.54 -8.53 -8.70
N SER A 150 -10.27 -7.31 -9.12
CA SER A 150 -9.88 -7.05 -10.51
C SER A 150 -8.47 -7.61 -10.80
N ALA A 151 -8.14 -7.82 -12.07
CA ALA A 151 -6.81 -8.29 -12.46
C ALA A 151 -5.69 -7.38 -11.92
N ILE A 152 -5.90 -6.07 -11.92
CA ILE A 152 -4.95 -5.07 -11.39
C ILE A 152 -4.74 -5.24 -9.88
N GLU A 153 -5.82 -5.46 -9.12
CA GLU A 153 -5.73 -5.68 -7.67
C GLU A 153 -5.04 -7.00 -7.34
N VAL A 154 -5.25 -8.04 -8.15
CA VAL A 154 -4.53 -9.31 -8.01
C VAL A 154 -3.03 -9.09 -8.20
N VAL A 155 -2.62 -8.41 -9.29
CA VAL A 155 -1.21 -8.10 -9.54
C VAL A 155 -0.63 -7.24 -8.43
N PHE A 156 -1.37 -6.22 -7.98
CA PHE A 156 -0.96 -5.38 -6.84
C PHE A 156 -0.67 -6.21 -5.59
N LEU A 157 -1.56 -7.13 -5.23
CA LEU A 157 -1.36 -8.02 -4.09
C LEU A 157 -0.17 -8.95 -4.32
N LEU A 158 -0.08 -9.59 -5.48
CA LEU A 158 1.00 -10.53 -5.80
C LEU A 158 2.36 -9.87 -5.66
N VAL A 159 2.57 -8.74 -6.31
CA VAL A 159 3.87 -8.06 -6.32
C VAL A 159 4.25 -7.56 -4.93
N ASN A 160 3.35 -6.83 -4.29
CA ASN A 160 3.68 -6.19 -3.01
C ASN A 160 3.80 -7.21 -1.86
N LEU A 161 2.92 -8.23 -1.81
CA LEU A 161 3.00 -9.26 -0.77
C LEU A 161 4.21 -10.18 -0.98
N SER A 162 4.54 -10.54 -2.24
CA SER A 162 5.75 -11.32 -2.53
C SER A 162 6.99 -10.56 -2.11
N ASN A 163 7.16 -9.31 -2.54
CA ASN A 163 8.32 -8.50 -2.17
C ASN A 163 8.43 -8.29 -0.65
N ALA A 164 7.31 -8.05 0.03
CA ALA A 164 7.31 -7.94 1.49
C ALA A 164 7.73 -9.25 2.18
N SER A 165 7.32 -10.39 1.63
CA SER A 165 7.70 -11.71 2.16
C SER A 165 9.17 -12.02 1.93
N GLU A 166 9.69 -11.76 0.72
CA GLU A 166 11.11 -11.91 0.41
C GLU A 166 11.99 -11.00 1.29
N ARG A 167 11.52 -9.75 1.54
CA ARG A 167 12.19 -8.85 2.48
C ARG A 167 12.30 -9.47 3.87
N LEU A 168 11.21 -10.03 4.40
CA LEU A 168 11.21 -10.62 5.73
C LEU A 168 12.16 -11.82 5.83
N ILE A 169 12.24 -12.64 4.77
CA ILE A 169 13.06 -13.85 4.75
C ILE A 169 14.54 -13.52 4.62
N HIS A 170 14.90 -12.65 3.69
CA HIS A 170 16.29 -12.44 3.26
C HIS A 170 16.91 -11.16 3.81
N PHE A 171 16.10 -10.19 4.21
CA PHE A 171 16.53 -8.88 4.70
C PHE A 171 15.76 -8.47 5.96
N PRO A 172 15.76 -9.31 7.01
CA PRO A 172 15.05 -8.99 8.24
C PRO A 172 15.60 -7.71 8.87
N VAL A 173 14.68 -6.86 9.34
CA VAL A 173 15.04 -5.63 10.06
C VAL A 173 15.03 -5.95 11.56
N GLU A 174 16.10 -5.63 12.28
CA GLU A 174 16.13 -5.75 13.73
C GLU A 174 15.06 -4.83 14.36
N GLU A 175 14.40 -5.32 15.41
CA GLU A 175 13.30 -4.60 16.08
C GLU A 175 13.71 -3.21 16.60
N GLU A 176 14.98 -3.04 16.97
CA GLU A 176 15.52 -1.76 17.45
C GLU A 176 15.51 -0.64 16.39
N LEU A 177 15.45 -0.99 15.10
CA LEU A 177 15.36 -0.03 14.01
C LEU A 177 13.92 0.35 13.63
N SER A 178 12.93 -0.25 14.28
CA SER A 178 11.50 -0.06 13.97
C SER A 178 10.85 1.07 14.79
N TYR A 179 11.54 2.18 14.98
CA TYR A 179 11.06 3.33 15.78
C TYR A 179 9.70 3.93 15.37
N GLU A 180 9.19 3.60 14.22
CA GLU A 180 7.95 4.19 13.69
C GLU A 180 6.74 3.25 13.74
N VAL A 181 6.89 2.02 14.18
CA VAL A 181 5.84 1.00 14.17
C VAL A 181 4.77 1.18 15.27
N ALA A 182 4.86 2.24 16.04
CA ALA A 182 3.97 2.52 17.17
C ALA A 182 2.48 2.69 16.81
N ASN A 183 2.13 2.72 15.51
CA ASN A 183 0.77 3.08 15.07
C ASN A 183 -0.09 1.91 14.57
N VAL A 184 0.44 0.68 14.47
CA VAL A 184 -0.36 -0.48 14.00
C VAL A 184 -1.61 -0.66 14.88
N SER A 185 -1.49 -0.57 16.19
CA SER A 185 -2.60 -0.70 17.12
C SER A 185 -3.66 0.40 16.98
N LEU A 186 -3.25 1.58 16.54
CA LEU A 186 -4.16 2.69 16.26
C LEU A 186 -4.93 2.42 14.95
N TYR A 187 -4.22 1.98 13.91
CA TYR A 187 -4.82 1.61 12.63
C TYR A 187 -5.75 0.40 12.76
N GLU A 188 -5.41 -0.58 13.58
CA GLU A 188 -6.25 -1.74 13.86
C GLU A 188 -7.61 -1.34 14.45
N LYS A 189 -7.63 -0.35 15.35
CA LYS A 189 -8.87 0.19 15.93
C LYS A 189 -9.68 0.99 14.92
N GLN A 190 -9.01 1.75 14.05
CA GLN A 190 -9.67 2.57 13.03
C GLN A 190 -10.26 1.74 11.88
N TYR A 191 -9.57 0.65 11.51
CA TYR A 191 -9.93 -0.18 10.35
C TYR A 191 -10.06 -1.66 10.73
N PRO A 192 -11.04 -2.05 11.55
CA PRO A 192 -11.14 -3.40 12.09
C PRO A 192 -11.31 -4.49 11.02
N ASN A 193 -11.90 -4.17 9.87
CA ASN A 193 -12.02 -5.15 8.77
C ASN A 193 -10.68 -5.35 8.05
N VAL A 194 -9.93 -4.28 7.82
CA VAL A 194 -8.57 -4.37 7.28
C VAL A 194 -7.71 -5.21 8.22
N SER A 195 -7.77 -4.92 9.53
CA SER A 195 -7.05 -5.70 10.54
C SER A 195 -7.42 -7.18 10.54
N ARG A 196 -8.73 -7.50 10.46
CA ARG A 196 -9.19 -8.89 10.37
C ARG A 196 -8.66 -9.59 9.14
N THR A 197 -8.73 -8.95 7.98
CA THR A 197 -8.21 -9.47 6.71
C THR A 197 -6.70 -9.62 6.76
N THR A 198 -5.98 -8.63 7.28
CA THR A 198 -4.53 -8.70 7.50
C THR A 198 -4.14 -9.89 8.37
N ASN A 199 -4.79 -10.04 9.52
CA ASN A 199 -4.54 -11.16 10.43
C ASN A 199 -4.86 -12.51 9.77
N TYR A 200 -5.82 -12.56 8.84
CA TYR A 200 -6.10 -13.76 8.06
C TYR A 200 -4.97 -14.07 7.07
N PHE A 201 -4.42 -13.06 6.38
CA PHE A 201 -3.24 -13.23 5.52
C PHE A 201 -2.00 -13.66 6.32
N LEU A 202 -1.80 -13.12 7.51
CA LEU A 202 -0.67 -13.48 8.37
C LEU A 202 -0.76 -14.90 8.95
N LYS A 203 -1.93 -15.53 8.91
CA LYS A 203 -2.09 -16.94 9.27
C LYS A 203 -1.59 -17.84 8.14
N ARG A 204 -0.74 -18.84 8.46
CA ARG A 204 -0.23 -19.81 7.48
C ARG A 204 0.54 -19.13 6.35
N LEU A 205 1.55 -18.36 6.73
CA LEU A 205 2.51 -17.84 5.77
C LEU A 205 3.20 -18.99 5.02
N PRO A 206 3.58 -18.79 3.74
CA PRO A 206 4.15 -19.85 2.90
C PRO A 206 5.60 -20.22 3.24
N PHE A 207 6.20 -19.56 4.24
CA PHE A 207 7.56 -19.77 4.67
C PHE A 207 7.62 -20.22 6.13
N ASP A 208 8.72 -20.89 6.47
CA ASP A 208 8.93 -21.47 7.80
C ASP A 208 8.99 -20.37 8.88
N LYS A 209 8.34 -20.59 10.03
CA LYS A 209 8.22 -19.62 11.13
C LYS A 209 9.55 -19.31 11.85
N LYS A 210 10.68 -19.58 11.23
CA LYS A 210 12.00 -19.26 11.79
C LYS A 210 12.26 -17.77 11.96
N HIS A 211 11.54 -16.96 11.16
CA HIS A 211 11.63 -15.51 11.25
C HIS A 211 10.47 -14.96 12.06
N PRO A 212 10.71 -14.31 13.20
CA PRO A 212 9.64 -13.61 13.91
C PRO A 212 9.02 -12.56 12.98
N LEU A 213 7.69 -12.53 12.96
CA LEU A 213 6.98 -11.49 12.20
C LEU A 213 7.33 -10.13 12.79
N ASP A 214 8.21 -9.41 12.14
CA ASP A 214 8.55 -8.06 12.56
C ASP A 214 7.33 -7.13 12.44
N ALA A 215 7.36 -6.07 13.25
CA ALA A 215 6.25 -5.12 13.27
C ALA A 215 6.11 -4.38 11.93
N LEU A 216 7.23 -4.12 11.24
CA LEU A 216 7.26 -3.50 9.92
C LEU A 216 6.60 -4.38 8.85
N PHE A 217 6.81 -5.69 8.90
CA PHE A 217 6.14 -6.63 8.00
C PHE A 217 4.61 -6.61 8.18
N LYS A 218 4.15 -6.66 9.45
CA LYS A 218 2.70 -6.58 9.76
C LYS A 218 2.09 -5.28 9.27
N GLU A 219 2.77 -4.15 9.48
CA GLU A 219 2.32 -2.85 8.99
C GLU A 219 2.27 -2.80 7.47
N THR A 220 3.30 -3.31 6.80
CA THR A 220 3.36 -3.39 5.34
C THR A 220 2.18 -4.19 4.78
N ILE A 221 1.93 -5.38 5.32
CA ILE A 221 0.76 -6.21 4.91
C ILE A 221 -0.55 -5.47 5.17
N PHE A 222 -0.67 -4.79 6.33
CA PHE A 222 -1.86 -4.00 6.64
C PHE A 222 -2.11 -2.89 5.60
N LEU A 223 -1.07 -2.15 5.21
CA LEU A 223 -1.17 -1.08 4.24
C LEU A 223 -1.52 -1.61 2.83
N ILE A 224 -0.93 -2.73 2.41
CA ILE A 224 -1.24 -3.41 1.15
C ILE A 224 -2.72 -3.82 1.12
N ILE A 225 -3.18 -4.53 2.15
CA ILE A 225 -4.58 -4.98 2.24
C ILE A 225 -5.54 -3.78 2.30
N ARG A 226 -5.18 -2.75 3.07
CA ARG A 226 -5.96 -1.52 3.15
C ARG A 226 -6.14 -0.86 1.79
N SER A 227 -5.09 -0.78 0.98
CA SER A 227 -5.15 -0.17 -0.36
C SER A 227 -6.18 -0.85 -1.26
N VAL A 228 -6.27 -2.17 -1.24
CA VAL A 228 -7.27 -2.93 -2.01
C VAL A 228 -8.67 -2.77 -1.41
N LEU A 229 -8.82 -2.94 -0.10
CA LEU A 229 -10.13 -2.88 0.54
C LEU A 229 -10.74 -1.48 0.52
N LEU A 230 -9.93 -0.41 0.54
CA LEU A 230 -10.44 0.96 0.41
C LEU A 230 -11.11 1.20 -0.96
N ASN A 231 -10.58 0.64 -2.02
CA ASN A 231 -11.17 0.77 -3.35
C ASN A 231 -12.48 -0.02 -3.52
N LYS A 232 -12.70 -1.02 -2.67
CA LYS A 232 -13.93 -1.85 -2.67
C LYS A 232 -14.96 -1.39 -1.66
N GLN A 233 -14.73 -0.26 -1.01
CA GLN A 233 -15.67 0.23 -0.01
C GLN A 233 -17.01 0.60 -0.65
N ILE A 234 -18.06 -0.10 -0.24
CA ILE A 234 -19.42 0.28 -0.59
C ILE A 234 -19.74 1.56 0.20
N PRO A 235 -19.83 2.72 -0.46
CA PRO A 235 -20.03 3.97 0.25
C PRO A 235 -21.40 3.98 0.94
N VAL A 236 -21.47 4.69 2.07
CA VAL A 236 -22.76 5.02 2.67
C VAL A 236 -23.43 6.06 1.80
N LYS A 237 -24.58 5.72 1.23
CA LYS A 237 -25.37 6.64 0.41
C LYS A 237 -26.15 7.58 1.31
N ILE A 238 -25.88 8.87 1.21
CA ILE A 238 -26.51 9.90 2.02
C ILE A 238 -27.35 10.80 1.13
N LEU A 239 -28.64 10.95 1.45
CA LEU A 239 -29.46 12.01 0.92
C LEU A 239 -29.45 13.16 1.94
N LEU A 240 -28.89 14.30 1.50
CA LEU A 240 -28.90 15.52 2.30
C LEU A 240 -30.05 16.41 1.83
N HIS A 241 -30.90 16.80 2.77
CA HIS A 241 -32.03 17.67 2.47
C HIS A 241 -32.09 18.82 3.49
N SER A 242 -31.70 20.02 3.05
CA SER A 242 -31.71 21.21 3.86
C SER A 242 -32.90 22.11 3.53
N SER A 243 -33.43 22.76 4.57
CA SER A 243 -34.51 23.75 4.42
C SER A 243 -34.08 25.04 3.75
N ILE A 244 -32.77 25.30 3.64
CA ILE A 244 -32.28 26.60 3.19
C ILE A 244 -32.11 26.63 1.67
N ASN A 245 -31.14 25.92 1.13
CA ASN A 245 -30.91 25.87 -0.33
C ASN A 245 -29.81 24.87 -0.71
N GLN A 246 -29.68 24.61 -2.01
CA GLN A 246 -28.72 23.68 -2.58
C GLN A 246 -27.26 24.09 -2.35
N ILE A 247 -26.96 25.38 -2.23
CA ILE A 247 -25.59 25.87 -1.95
C ILE A 247 -25.16 25.38 -0.56
N GLN A 248 -26.06 25.48 0.41
CA GLN A 248 -25.81 24.99 1.76
C GLN A 248 -25.69 23.45 1.79
N GLU A 249 -26.53 22.74 1.05
CA GLU A 249 -26.42 21.28 0.94
C GLU A 249 -25.04 20.87 0.41
N ASN A 250 -24.53 21.54 -0.62
CA ASN A 250 -23.22 21.28 -1.18
C ASN A 250 -22.08 21.61 -0.18
N TRP A 251 -22.23 22.67 0.61
CA TRP A 251 -21.26 23.00 1.64
C TRP A 251 -21.28 21.96 2.77
N LEU A 252 -22.46 21.62 3.29
CA LEU A 252 -22.64 20.62 4.32
C LEU A 252 -22.14 19.24 3.87
N ALA A 253 -22.35 18.86 2.62
CA ALA A 253 -21.83 17.60 2.08
C ALA A 253 -20.30 17.54 2.13
N LYS A 254 -19.59 18.65 1.84
CA LYS A 254 -18.14 18.72 1.96
C LYS A 254 -17.68 18.64 3.42
N GLU A 255 -18.36 19.36 4.33
CA GLU A 255 -18.05 19.31 5.75
C GLU A 255 -18.26 17.90 6.33
N ILE A 256 -19.37 17.25 6.02
CA ILE A 256 -19.65 15.88 6.46
C ILE A 256 -18.57 14.92 5.91
N ASN A 257 -18.20 15.06 4.64
CA ASN A 257 -17.18 14.22 4.04
C ASN A 257 -15.80 14.40 4.68
N ASN A 258 -15.45 15.61 5.10
CA ASN A 258 -14.21 15.89 5.81
C ASN A 258 -14.24 15.37 7.26
N TYR A 259 -15.41 15.33 7.88
CA TYR A 259 -15.55 14.94 9.28
C TYR A 259 -15.68 13.42 9.46
N CYS A 260 -16.30 12.74 8.50
CA CYS A 260 -16.46 11.28 8.51
C CYS A 260 -15.22 10.59 7.95
N ASP A 261 -14.86 9.48 8.58
CA ASP A 261 -13.69 8.65 8.23
C ASP A 261 -14.07 7.36 7.48
N VAL A 262 -15.26 7.33 6.90
CA VAL A 262 -15.76 6.25 6.06
C VAL A 262 -16.20 6.82 4.71
N PRO A 263 -16.15 6.04 3.62
CA PRO A 263 -16.52 6.55 2.30
C PRO A 263 -18.00 6.89 2.23
N LEU A 264 -18.28 8.08 1.73
CA LEU A 264 -19.63 8.60 1.56
C LEU A 264 -19.92 8.83 0.09
N LYS A 265 -21.18 8.59 -0.31
CA LYS A 265 -21.73 9.00 -1.60
C LYS A 265 -22.99 9.81 -1.35
N PHE A 266 -22.95 11.11 -1.65
CA PHE A 266 -24.15 11.93 -1.62
C PHE A 266 -25.00 11.64 -2.87
N VAL A 267 -26.29 11.40 -2.64
CA VAL A 267 -27.28 11.12 -3.69
C VAL A 267 -28.27 12.27 -3.78
N ASN A 268 -28.67 12.60 -4.99
CA ASN A 268 -29.53 13.75 -5.22
C ASN A 268 -31.02 13.40 -5.28
N HIS A 269 -31.33 12.10 -5.38
CA HIS A 269 -32.71 11.64 -5.55
C HIS A 269 -33.00 10.44 -4.63
N ILE A 270 -34.21 10.43 -4.08
CA ILE A 270 -34.70 9.34 -3.20
C ILE A 270 -34.78 7.99 -3.94
N GLN A 271 -34.88 8.03 -5.28
CA GLN A 271 -34.89 6.83 -6.13
C GLN A 271 -33.57 6.03 -6.07
N GLU A 272 -32.47 6.65 -5.69
CA GLU A 272 -31.19 5.96 -5.50
C GLU A 272 -31.12 5.14 -4.19
N VAL A 273 -32.20 5.09 -3.44
CA VAL A 273 -32.32 4.39 -2.17
C VAL A 273 -31.16 4.76 -1.22
N PRO A 274 -31.25 5.90 -0.52
CA PRO A 274 -30.23 6.31 0.43
C PRO A 274 -30.19 5.35 1.63
N ASP A 275 -28.99 5.17 2.16
CA ASP A 275 -28.77 4.44 3.42
C ASP A 275 -29.14 5.31 4.63
N LEU A 276 -28.97 6.64 4.48
CA LEU A 276 -29.25 7.63 5.51
C LEU A 276 -29.79 8.91 4.85
N VAL A 277 -30.84 9.46 5.41
CA VAL A 277 -31.35 10.81 5.09
C VAL A 277 -30.92 11.76 6.20
N ILE A 278 -30.30 12.86 5.88
CA ILE A 278 -29.96 13.93 6.83
C ILE A 278 -30.83 15.12 6.51
N THR A 279 -31.59 15.61 7.46
CA THR A 279 -32.54 16.69 7.23
C THR A 279 -32.74 17.56 8.49
N ASP A 280 -33.08 18.81 8.28
CA ASP A 280 -33.50 19.76 9.30
C ASP A 280 -35.03 19.91 9.39
N LYS A 281 -35.78 19.15 8.58
CA LYS A 281 -37.25 19.16 8.53
C LYS A 281 -37.84 17.78 8.75
N ASN A 282 -38.94 17.76 9.49
CA ASN A 282 -39.76 16.56 9.57
C ASN A 282 -40.56 16.41 8.26
N ASN A 283 -40.19 15.40 7.47
CA ASN A 283 -40.85 15.09 6.22
C ASN A 283 -41.39 13.64 6.26
N PRO A 284 -42.71 13.45 6.14
CA PRO A 284 -43.32 12.12 6.20
C PRO A 284 -42.91 11.19 5.07
N LEU A 285 -42.25 11.72 4.01
CA LEU A 285 -41.69 10.91 2.93
C LEU A 285 -40.44 10.12 3.36
N PHE A 286 -39.82 10.50 4.47
CA PHE A 286 -38.61 9.83 4.97
C PHE A 286 -38.99 8.87 6.11
N HIS A 287 -38.55 7.61 6.01
CA HIS A 287 -38.71 6.66 7.08
C HIS A 287 -37.89 7.06 8.30
N ALA A 288 -38.50 7.15 9.48
CA ALA A 288 -37.84 7.58 10.72
C ALA A 288 -36.58 6.76 11.06
N SER A 289 -36.57 5.47 10.73
CA SER A 289 -35.44 4.56 10.95
C SER A 289 -34.20 4.85 10.10
N LYS A 290 -34.34 5.67 9.06
CA LYS A 290 -33.25 6.04 8.14
C LYS A 290 -33.00 7.54 8.13
N THR A 291 -33.53 8.29 9.09
CA THR A 291 -33.45 9.74 9.09
C THR A 291 -32.66 10.22 10.31
N PHE A 292 -31.69 11.06 10.04
CA PHE A 292 -30.93 11.80 11.05
C PHE A 292 -31.38 13.26 11.01
N TYR A 293 -31.93 13.73 12.12
CA TYR A 293 -32.39 15.10 12.26
C TYR A 293 -31.29 15.95 12.88
N TRP A 294 -31.03 17.11 12.31
CA TRP A 294 -30.09 18.08 12.83
C TRP A 294 -30.61 19.53 12.65
N HIS A 295 -29.91 20.49 13.24
CA HIS A 295 -30.21 21.90 13.05
C HIS A 295 -29.79 22.37 11.64
N PRO A 296 -30.48 23.40 11.07
CA PRO A 296 -30.09 23.99 9.77
C PRO A 296 -28.63 24.44 9.70
N VAL A 297 -28.07 24.87 10.84
CA VAL A 297 -26.65 25.10 11.05
C VAL A 297 -26.21 24.11 12.14
N PRO A 298 -25.59 22.98 11.78
CA PRO A 298 -25.30 21.91 12.75
C PRO A 298 -24.27 22.35 13.79
N TYR A 299 -24.46 21.90 15.02
CA TYR A 299 -23.48 22.03 16.10
C TYR A 299 -22.42 20.92 16.04
N LEU A 300 -21.30 21.10 16.71
CA LEU A 300 -20.19 20.15 16.73
C LEU A 300 -20.62 18.76 17.22
N ASP A 301 -21.49 18.71 18.24
CA ASP A 301 -22.01 17.46 18.79
C ASP A 301 -22.88 16.69 17.78
N GLU A 302 -23.58 17.39 16.90
CA GLU A 302 -24.38 16.76 15.84
C GLU A 302 -23.49 16.09 14.80
N TYR A 303 -22.37 16.71 14.43
CA TYR A 303 -21.37 16.06 13.58
C TYR A 303 -20.76 14.82 14.23
N TYR A 304 -20.49 14.87 15.54
CA TYR A 304 -20.01 13.71 16.26
C TYR A 304 -21.02 12.56 16.26
N ASN A 305 -22.30 12.86 16.55
CA ASN A 305 -23.37 11.87 16.54
C ASN A 305 -23.61 11.32 15.14
N LEU A 306 -23.62 12.18 14.11
CA LEU A 306 -23.71 11.76 12.72
C LEU A 306 -22.60 10.79 12.33
N LYS A 307 -21.35 11.09 12.70
CA LYS A 307 -20.21 10.21 12.47
C LYS A 307 -20.41 8.81 13.06
N GLN A 308 -20.97 8.72 14.27
CA GLN A 308 -21.25 7.42 14.90
C GLN A 308 -22.35 6.65 14.14
N VAL A 309 -23.42 7.33 13.72
CA VAL A 309 -24.50 6.72 12.93
C VAL A 309 -23.97 6.22 11.59
N VAL A 310 -23.24 7.05 10.85
CA VAL A 310 -22.65 6.71 9.55
C VAL A 310 -21.69 5.52 9.68
N ARG A 311 -20.84 5.49 10.70
CA ARG A 311 -19.97 4.33 11.00
C ARG A 311 -20.77 3.05 11.24
N LYS A 312 -21.85 3.10 12.02
CA LYS A 312 -22.71 1.93 12.28
C LYS A 312 -23.28 1.38 10.97
N ILE A 313 -23.84 2.26 10.12
CA ILE A 313 -24.39 1.88 8.81
C ILE A 313 -23.30 1.25 7.94
N TYR A 314 -22.13 1.88 7.85
CA TYR A 314 -21.02 1.38 7.09
C TYR A 314 -20.58 -0.03 7.49
N PHE A 315 -20.39 -0.26 8.80
CA PHE A 315 -19.99 -1.57 9.29
C PHE A 315 -21.08 -2.64 9.14
N ALA A 316 -22.34 -2.25 9.21
CA ALA A 316 -23.44 -3.15 8.92
C ALA A 316 -23.46 -3.59 7.46
N LYS A 317 -23.26 -2.65 6.52
CA LYS A 317 -23.13 -2.96 5.08
C LYS A 317 -21.95 -3.90 4.80
N LEU A 318 -20.81 -3.70 5.45
CA LEU A 318 -19.64 -4.57 5.30
C LEU A 318 -19.89 -6.00 5.81
N ARG A 319 -20.83 -6.19 6.75
CA ARG A 319 -21.20 -7.52 7.25
C ARG A 319 -22.29 -8.21 6.42
N GLY A 320 -22.81 -7.53 5.38
CA GLY A 320 -23.93 -8.03 4.59
C GLY A 320 -25.26 -8.07 5.40
N GLU A 321 -25.28 -7.41 6.56
CA GLU A 321 -26.48 -7.27 7.35
C GLU A 321 -27.41 -6.26 6.67
N ASN A 322 -28.61 -6.68 6.29
CA ASN A 322 -29.69 -5.76 5.92
C ASN A 322 -30.13 -5.01 7.18
N SER A 323 -29.30 -4.08 7.60
CA SER A 323 -29.37 -3.51 8.92
C SER A 323 -30.04 -2.16 8.89
N LEU A 324 -31.20 -2.14 9.54
CA LEU A 324 -31.59 -0.95 10.32
C LEU A 324 -32.76 -1.32 11.29
N GLU A 325 -32.92 -2.58 11.62
CA GLU A 325 -33.74 -2.95 12.75
C GLU A 325 -32.89 -2.69 14.01
N GLY A 326 -33.11 -1.57 14.66
CA GLY A 326 -32.57 -1.30 15.99
C GLY A 326 -31.69 -0.05 16.19
N ILE A 327 -31.66 0.89 15.25
CA ILE A 327 -31.09 2.22 15.54
C ILE A 327 -32.24 3.14 15.98
N GLY A 328 -32.70 2.95 17.22
CA GLY A 328 -33.50 3.95 17.93
C GLY A 328 -32.54 5.11 18.27
N CYS A 329 -32.81 6.30 17.73
CA CYS A 329 -32.23 7.56 18.21
C CYS A 329 -32.89 7.97 19.52
#